data_95d1b5fed08987359ffb4410447b3713
#
_entry.id   95d1b5fed08987359ffb4410447b3713
#
_cell.length_a   1.000
_cell.length_b   1.000
_cell.length_c   1.000
_cell.angle_alpha   90.00
_cell.angle_beta   90.00
_cell.angle_gamma   90.00
#
_symmetry.space_group_name_H-M   'P 1'
#
loop_
_entity.id
_entity.type
_entity.pdbx_description
1 polymer ?
#
loop_
_entity_poly.entity_id
_entity_poly.type
_entity_poly.pdbx_seq_one_letter_code
_entity_poly.pdbx_strand_id
1 'polypeptide(L)'
;MPGELIDPSRLQTALALVEAEEGPRRRLPGLLGRSVSGAAVAMSVLFLYWAWGTVTTQILRLVFLVFTLVLSFLLYPARRKTGLGRVAWSDWLLVGASLLAVGYALWDFEEFIYRAALPTTWDQLFGALTILLVLEATRRTTGWILPAVAVVFLAYAGLGAWLPPPWTHQGYGLDRLVGHMYMTLEGIFGTAVDVSATLIILFTIYGAFLQFSGAGKFYIDFSFSAMGGKPTSAGRTVTLASFLLGGPSGSGVATTVTLGAVAAPMLAKVGYSKEEAGGLLAAGGLGAIISPPVLGAAAFLIAEFLKISYLDVIRLE
;
A
#
# COMPACT_ATOMS: atom_id res chain seq x y z
N MET A 1 -14.44 -20.11 30.80
CA MET A 1 -14.41 -21.25 29.86
C MET A 1 -13.52 -20.84 28.69
N PRO A 2 -12.38 -21.45 28.46
CA PRO A 2 -11.53 -21.21 27.33
C PRO A 2 -12.05 -22.06 26.17
N GLY A 3 -12.48 -21.47 25.07
CA GLY A 3 -12.71 -22.23 23.84
C GLY A 3 -13.99 -21.97 23.06
N GLU A 4 -14.66 -20.85 23.20
CA GLU A 4 -15.62 -20.44 22.16
C GLU A 4 -14.84 -19.81 21.02
N LEU A 5 -14.40 -20.70 20.12
CA LEU A 5 -13.80 -20.38 18.85
C LEU A 5 -14.65 -19.31 18.13
N ILE A 6 -14.00 -18.29 17.64
CA ILE A 6 -14.58 -17.26 16.77
C ILE A 6 -15.48 -17.97 15.77
N ASP A 7 -16.76 -17.60 15.75
CA ASP A 7 -17.72 -18.15 14.79
C ASP A 7 -17.16 -17.96 13.38
N PRO A 8 -16.85 -19.05 12.64
CA PRO A 8 -16.21 -18.99 11.34
C PRO A 8 -16.99 -18.14 10.33
N SER A 9 -18.31 -18.03 10.50
CA SER A 9 -19.18 -17.22 9.62
C SER A 9 -18.96 -15.73 9.85
N ARG A 10 -18.74 -15.29 11.07
CA ARG A 10 -18.44 -13.89 11.41
C ARG A 10 -17.06 -13.48 10.96
N LEU A 11 -16.06 -14.37 11.09
CA LEU A 11 -14.72 -14.13 10.58
C LEU A 11 -14.73 -14.01 9.05
N GLN A 12 -15.49 -14.87 8.36
CA GLN A 12 -15.64 -14.79 6.90
C GLN A 12 -16.31 -13.49 6.47
N THR A 13 -17.36 -13.06 7.16
CA THR A 13 -18.04 -11.78 6.88
C THR A 13 -17.08 -10.61 7.11
N ALA A 14 -16.31 -10.65 8.18
CA ALA A 14 -15.32 -9.64 8.50
C ALA A 14 -14.20 -9.58 7.46
N LEU A 15 -13.66 -10.71 7.05
CA LEU A 15 -12.67 -10.80 5.96
C LEU A 15 -13.23 -10.31 4.62
N ALA A 16 -14.51 -10.59 4.33
CA ALA A 16 -15.18 -10.10 3.14
C ALA A 16 -15.31 -8.57 3.12
N LEU A 17 -15.49 -7.92 4.28
CA LEU A 17 -15.49 -6.47 4.39
C LEU A 17 -14.10 -5.87 4.14
N VAL A 18 -13.04 -6.48 4.67
CA VAL A 18 -11.65 -6.09 4.36
C VAL A 18 -11.36 -6.25 2.87
N GLU A 19 -11.73 -7.41 2.30
CA GLU A 19 -11.57 -7.65 0.85
C GLU A 19 -12.39 -6.65 -0.01
N ALA A 20 -13.54 -6.19 0.47
CA ALA A 20 -14.36 -5.20 -0.23
C ALA A 20 -13.70 -3.82 -0.25
N GLU A 21 -12.96 -3.47 0.78
CA GLU A 21 -12.26 -2.19 0.91
C GLU A 21 -10.89 -2.22 0.20
N GLU A 22 -10.12 -3.29 0.39
CA GLU A 22 -8.84 -3.48 -0.28
C GLU A 22 -8.97 -3.76 -1.80
N GLY A 23 -10.19 -3.94 -2.30
CA GLY A 23 -10.51 -4.33 -3.67
C GLY A 23 -10.47 -5.85 -3.90
N PRO A 24 -11.14 -6.32 -4.98
CA PRO A 24 -11.24 -7.74 -5.27
C PRO A 24 -9.88 -8.30 -5.70
N ARG A 25 -9.26 -9.10 -4.86
CA ARG A 25 -8.02 -9.83 -5.20
C ARG A 25 -8.35 -11.15 -5.88
N ARG A 26 -7.57 -11.50 -6.90
CA ARG A 26 -7.61 -12.82 -7.53
C ARG A 26 -7.05 -13.87 -6.58
N ARG A 27 -7.77 -14.98 -6.46
CA ARG A 27 -7.28 -16.21 -5.83
C ARG A 27 -6.79 -17.14 -6.95
N LEU A 28 -5.51 -17.07 -7.25
CA LEU A 28 -4.91 -17.83 -8.34
C LEU A 28 -4.57 -19.25 -7.86
N PRO A 29 -5.21 -20.30 -8.43
CA PRO A 29 -4.93 -21.68 -8.07
C PRO A 29 -3.67 -22.23 -8.77
N GLY A 30 -3.12 -23.32 -8.24
CA GLY A 30 -2.08 -24.12 -8.88
C GLY A 30 -0.73 -23.43 -9.02
N LEU A 31 -0.02 -23.71 -10.12
CA LEU A 31 1.33 -23.21 -10.37
C LEU A 31 1.39 -21.69 -10.45
N LEU A 32 0.40 -21.05 -11.08
CA LEU A 32 0.38 -19.60 -11.21
C LEU A 32 0.29 -18.90 -9.85
N GLY A 33 -0.53 -19.40 -8.92
CA GLY A 33 -0.58 -18.87 -7.56
C GLY A 33 0.76 -19.03 -6.84
N ARG A 34 1.43 -20.19 -7.01
CA ARG A 34 2.77 -20.41 -6.46
C ARG A 34 3.81 -19.47 -7.06
N SER A 35 3.77 -19.21 -8.37
CA SER A 35 4.69 -18.27 -9.03
C SER A 35 4.50 -16.84 -8.54
N VAL A 36 3.25 -16.39 -8.37
CA VAL A 36 2.96 -15.06 -7.81
C VAL A 36 3.42 -14.94 -6.36
N SER A 37 3.16 -15.96 -5.54
CA SER A 37 3.67 -16.01 -4.16
C SER A 37 5.20 -16.05 -4.14
N GLY A 38 5.82 -16.80 -5.03
CA GLY A 38 7.29 -16.82 -5.20
C GLY A 38 7.85 -15.46 -5.58
N ALA A 39 7.19 -14.74 -6.49
CA ALA A 39 7.59 -13.37 -6.87
C ALA A 39 7.46 -12.39 -5.68
N ALA A 40 6.40 -12.50 -4.88
CA ALA A 40 6.23 -11.67 -3.69
C ALA A 40 7.30 -11.98 -2.62
N VAL A 41 7.64 -13.26 -2.41
CA VAL A 41 8.73 -13.66 -1.52
C VAL A 41 10.08 -13.16 -2.05
N ALA A 42 10.34 -13.31 -3.36
CA ALA A 42 11.56 -12.81 -3.98
C ALA A 42 11.70 -11.30 -3.82
N MET A 43 10.62 -10.55 -4.02
CA MET A 43 10.57 -9.10 -3.73
C MET A 43 10.95 -8.83 -2.27
N SER A 44 10.29 -9.50 -1.31
CA SER A 44 10.55 -9.29 0.12
C SER A 44 12.01 -9.58 0.50
N VAL A 45 12.56 -10.70 0.03
CA VAL A 45 13.95 -11.08 0.30
C VAL A 45 14.93 -10.11 -0.33
N LEU A 46 14.69 -9.66 -1.57
CA LEU A 46 15.52 -8.71 -2.28
C LEU A 46 15.58 -7.37 -1.55
N PHE A 47 14.44 -6.83 -1.11
CA PHE A 47 14.39 -5.56 -0.40
C PHE A 47 14.95 -5.65 1.03
N LEU A 48 14.80 -6.78 1.71
CA LEU A 48 15.52 -7.05 2.96
C LEU A 48 17.04 -7.08 2.74
N TYR A 49 17.51 -7.72 1.67
CA TYR A 49 18.94 -7.75 1.33
C TYR A 49 19.45 -6.34 1.03
N TRP A 50 18.71 -5.54 0.28
CA TRP A 50 19.10 -4.16 -0.06
C TRP A 50 19.02 -3.19 1.13
N ALA A 51 18.28 -3.52 2.18
CA ALA A 51 18.30 -2.74 3.42
C ALA A 51 19.66 -2.76 4.13
N TRP A 52 20.49 -3.78 3.86
CA TRP A 52 21.86 -3.90 4.39
C TRP A 52 22.93 -3.53 3.37
N GLY A 53 22.62 -3.61 2.09
CA GLY A 53 23.53 -3.36 1.00
C GLY A 53 23.45 -1.94 0.47
N THR A 54 24.45 -1.56 -0.32
CA THR A 54 24.42 -0.32 -1.10
C THR A 54 23.86 -0.60 -2.49
N VAL A 55 22.77 0.04 -2.83
CA VAL A 55 22.16 0.00 -4.16
C VAL A 55 21.86 1.43 -4.62
N THR A 56 22.02 1.68 -5.91
CA THR A 56 21.66 2.98 -6.47
C THR A 56 20.16 3.22 -6.28
N THR A 57 19.78 4.35 -5.70
CA THR A 57 18.40 4.72 -5.38
C THR A 57 17.46 4.54 -6.57
N GLN A 58 17.89 4.92 -7.75
CA GLN A 58 17.07 4.82 -8.96
C GLN A 58 16.83 3.36 -9.38
N ILE A 59 17.84 2.49 -9.27
CA ILE A 59 17.69 1.04 -9.54
C ILE A 59 16.72 0.42 -8.54
N LEU A 60 16.85 0.76 -7.25
CA LEU A 60 15.95 0.29 -6.21
C LEU A 60 14.49 0.64 -6.53
N ARG A 61 14.22 1.90 -6.92
CA ARG A 61 12.88 2.38 -7.25
C ARG A 61 12.34 1.77 -8.55
N LEU A 62 13.18 1.58 -9.58
CA LEU A 62 12.82 0.89 -10.83
C LEU A 62 12.40 -0.57 -10.56
N VAL A 63 13.20 -1.29 -9.79
CA VAL A 63 12.90 -2.69 -9.43
C VAL A 63 11.68 -2.78 -8.55
N PHE A 64 11.48 -1.87 -7.60
CA PHE A 64 10.25 -1.79 -6.81
C PHE A 64 9.03 -1.60 -7.69
N LEU A 65 9.10 -0.65 -8.63
CA LEU A 65 7.99 -0.36 -9.52
C LEU A 65 7.60 -1.56 -10.38
N VAL A 66 8.58 -2.27 -10.97
CA VAL A 66 8.26 -3.43 -11.82
C VAL A 66 7.61 -4.56 -11.02
N PHE A 67 8.11 -4.87 -9.82
CA PHE A 67 7.47 -5.86 -8.96
C PHE A 67 6.03 -5.45 -8.62
N THR A 68 5.84 -4.19 -8.25
CA THR A 68 4.52 -3.65 -7.90
C THR A 68 3.55 -3.70 -9.09
N LEU A 69 3.97 -3.30 -10.28
CA LEU A 69 3.15 -3.36 -11.50
C LEU A 69 2.79 -4.81 -11.86
N VAL A 70 3.78 -5.70 -11.90
CA VAL A 70 3.58 -7.12 -12.23
C VAL A 70 2.61 -7.77 -11.24
N LEU A 71 2.84 -7.61 -9.93
CA LEU A 71 1.96 -8.16 -8.90
C LEU A 71 0.57 -7.54 -8.96
N SER A 72 0.46 -6.23 -9.20
CA SER A 72 -0.83 -5.55 -9.33
C SER A 72 -1.65 -6.08 -10.51
N PHE A 73 -1.05 -6.27 -11.69
CA PHE A 73 -1.78 -6.78 -12.86
C PHE A 73 -2.15 -8.26 -12.74
N LEU A 74 -1.35 -9.05 -12.03
CA LEU A 74 -1.68 -10.46 -11.78
C LEU A 74 -2.75 -10.61 -10.70
N LEU A 75 -2.71 -9.80 -9.64
CA LEU A 75 -3.60 -9.93 -8.48
C LEU A 75 -4.91 -9.16 -8.63
N TYR A 76 -4.91 -8.00 -9.29
CA TYR A 76 -6.09 -7.14 -9.40
C TYR A 76 -6.69 -7.19 -10.82
N PRO A 77 -7.96 -7.66 -10.97
CA PRO A 77 -8.61 -7.77 -12.27
C PRO A 77 -8.98 -6.39 -12.82
N ALA A 78 -8.98 -6.22 -14.15
CA ALA A 78 -9.39 -4.99 -14.81
C ALA A 78 -10.85 -4.59 -14.53
N ARG A 79 -11.73 -5.58 -14.27
CA ARG A 79 -13.14 -5.40 -13.92
C ARG A 79 -13.48 -6.26 -12.71
N ARG A 80 -14.16 -5.66 -11.73
CA ARG A 80 -14.59 -6.34 -10.48
C ARG A 80 -15.43 -7.61 -10.67
N LYS A 81 -16.09 -7.76 -11.82
CA LYS A 81 -16.97 -8.91 -12.14
C LYS A 81 -16.31 -10.01 -12.97
N THR A 82 -15.07 -9.86 -13.42
CA THR A 82 -14.39 -10.88 -14.22
C THR A 82 -13.76 -11.93 -13.29
N GLY A 83 -13.95 -13.21 -13.66
CA GLY A 83 -13.59 -14.38 -12.86
C GLY A 83 -12.27 -14.28 -12.09
N LEU A 84 -12.38 -14.38 -10.78
CA LEU A 84 -11.28 -14.21 -9.82
C LEU A 84 -10.25 -15.36 -9.86
N GLY A 85 -10.50 -16.40 -10.67
CA GLY A 85 -9.63 -17.58 -10.76
C GLY A 85 -8.68 -17.61 -11.96
N ARG A 86 -8.76 -16.67 -12.89
CA ARG A 86 -7.92 -16.67 -14.11
C ARG A 86 -7.38 -15.29 -14.42
N VAL A 87 -6.14 -15.23 -14.91
CA VAL A 87 -5.52 -14.01 -15.44
C VAL A 87 -5.96 -13.86 -16.90
N ALA A 88 -6.52 -12.70 -17.26
CA ALA A 88 -6.88 -12.40 -18.63
C ALA A 88 -5.61 -12.23 -19.49
N TRP A 89 -5.72 -12.53 -20.79
CA TRP A 89 -4.57 -12.37 -21.69
C TRP A 89 -4.08 -10.90 -21.75
N SER A 90 -5.00 -9.93 -21.62
CA SER A 90 -4.68 -8.51 -21.53
C SER A 90 -3.78 -8.17 -20.33
N ASP A 91 -3.91 -8.91 -19.22
CA ASP A 91 -3.10 -8.67 -18.03
C ASP A 91 -1.67 -9.18 -18.25
N TRP A 92 -1.50 -10.28 -19.01
CA TRP A 92 -0.20 -10.75 -19.44
C TRP A 92 0.52 -9.75 -20.35
N LEU A 93 -0.23 -9.07 -21.24
CA LEU A 93 0.33 -7.98 -22.04
C LEU A 93 0.83 -6.82 -21.16
N LEU A 94 0.04 -6.43 -20.14
CA LEU A 94 0.44 -5.37 -19.21
C LEU A 94 1.67 -5.77 -18.37
N VAL A 95 1.75 -7.04 -17.97
CA VAL A 95 2.94 -7.58 -17.31
C VAL A 95 4.15 -7.50 -18.23
N GLY A 96 4.02 -7.98 -19.48
CA GLY A 96 5.08 -7.89 -20.48
C GLY A 96 5.51 -6.44 -20.77
N ALA A 97 4.54 -5.54 -20.91
CA ALA A 97 4.79 -4.12 -21.10
C ALA A 97 5.53 -3.48 -19.91
N SER A 98 5.19 -3.88 -18.67
CA SER A 98 5.87 -3.40 -17.46
C SER A 98 7.33 -3.87 -17.41
N LEU A 99 7.57 -5.14 -17.74
CA LEU A 99 8.92 -5.70 -17.81
C LEU A 99 9.75 -5.02 -18.90
N LEU A 100 9.16 -4.76 -20.07
CA LEU A 100 9.83 -4.07 -21.17
C LEU A 100 10.15 -2.63 -20.83
N ALA A 101 9.20 -1.89 -20.26
CA ALA A 101 9.39 -0.47 -19.93
C ALA A 101 10.49 -0.26 -18.88
N VAL A 102 10.48 -1.07 -17.80
CA VAL A 102 11.52 -0.97 -16.76
C VAL A 102 12.81 -1.63 -17.23
N GLY A 103 12.73 -2.74 -17.98
CA GLY A 103 13.91 -3.39 -18.59
C GLY A 103 14.68 -2.47 -19.50
N TYR A 104 13.99 -1.63 -20.29
CA TYR A 104 14.63 -0.61 -21.13
C TYR A 104 15.44 0.39 -20.30
N ALA A 105 14.86 0.89 -19.18
CA ALA A 105 15.57 1.83 -18.30
C ALA A 105 16.79 1.20 -17.61
N LEU A 106 16.73 -0.12 -17.32
CA LEU A 106 17.83 -0.86 -16.69
C LEU A 106 18.94 -1.29 -17.68
N TRP A 107 18.58 -1.50 -18.97
CA TRP A 107 19.53 -1.96 -19.98
C TRP A 107 20.66 -0.96 -20.24
N ASP A 108 20.32 0.32 -20.29
CA ASP A 108 21.25 1.41 -20.59
C ASP A 108 21.19 2.48 -19.51
N PHE A 109 21.29 2.02 -18.26
CA PHE A 109 20.99 2.81 -17.09
C PHE A 109 21.80 4.10 -16.96
N GLU A 110 23.10 4.06 -17.25
CA GLU A 110 23.95 5.25 -17.12
C GLU A 110 23.56 6.32 -18.15
N GLU A 111 23.44 5.96 -19.42
CA GLU A 111 23.03 6.91 -20.44
C GLU A 111 21.58 7.35 -20.29
N PHE A 112 20.70 6.46 -19.81
CA PHE A 112 19.31 6.79 -19.50
C PHE A 112 19.20 7.98 -18.54
N ILE A 113 19.99 8.04 -17.49
CA ILE A 113 20.01 9.15 -16.54
C ILE A 113 20.47 10.45 -17.21
N TYR A 114 21.53 10.39 -17.99
CA TYR A 114 22.09 11.58 -18.67
C TYR A 114 21.14 12.17 -19.73
N ARG A 115 20.32 11.32 -20.36
CA ARG A 115 19.34 11.75 -21.38
C ARG A 115 18.07 12.37 -20.79
N ALA A 116 17.90 12.46 -19.47
CA ALA A 116 16.68 12.98 -18.84
C ALA A 116 16.30 14.41 -19.29
N ALA A 117 17.30 15.24 -19.66
CA ALA A 117 17.08 16.60 -20.16
C ALA A 117 16.63 16.63 -21.63
N LEU A 118 17.04 15.65 -22.44
CA LEU A 118 16.75 15.54 -23.88
C LEU A 118 16.40 14.07 -24.21
N PRO A 119 15.18 13.62 -23.84
CA PRO A 119 14.73 12.24 -24.05
C PRO A 119 14.66 11.89 -25.54
N THR A 120 15.17 10.72 -25.89
CA THR A 120 15.02 10.15 -27.24
C THR A 120 13.57 9.73 -27.50
N THR A 121 13.24 9.43 -28.74
CA THR A 121 11.90 8.92 -29.10
C THR A 121 11.56 7.61 -28.34
N TRP A 122 12.55 6.75 -28.09
CA TRP A 122 12.35 5.53 -27.31
C TRP A 122 12.10 5.82 -25.82
N ASP A 123 12.82 6.78 -25.24
CA ASP A 123 12.57 7.24 -23.87
C ASP A 123 11.15 7.79 -23.73
N GLN A 124 10.68 8.58 -24.71
CA GLN A 124 9.32 9.12 -24.74
C GLN A 124 8.27 8.00 -24.84
N LEU A 125 8.52 6.99 -25.68
CA LEU A 125 7.59 5.86 -25.85
C LEU A 125 7.47 5.03 -24.56
N PHE A 126 8.61 4.60 -24.00
CA PHE A 126 8.61 3.78 -22.78
C PHE A 126 8.19 4.58 -21.54
N GLY A 127 8.49 5.86 -21.49
CA GLY A 127 8.02 6.73 -20.41
C GLY A 127 6.51 6.96 -20.46
N ALA A 128 5.95 7.27 -21.64
CA ALA A 128 4.50 7.35 -21.81
C ALA A 128 3.81 6.02 -21.46
N LEU A 129 4.39 4.89 -21.88
CA LEU A 129 3.92 3.56 -21.52
C LEU A 129 3.95 3.36 -19.99
N THR A 130 5.02 3.75 -19.31
CA THR A 130 5.15 3.63 -17.85
C THR A 130 4.10 4.47 -17.12
N ILE A 131 3.85 5.71 -17.57
CA ILE A 131 2.80 6.57 -17.02
C ILE A 131 1.43 5.88 -17.15
N LEU A 132 1.10 5.33 -18.31
CA LEU A 132 -0.16 4.62 -18.55
C LEU A 132 -0.28 3.36 -17.69
N LEU A 133 0.80 2.60 -17.53
CA LEU A 133 0.84 1.40 -16.69
C LEU A 133 0.60 1.75 -15.20
N VAL A 134 1.21 2.81 -14.70
CA VAL A 134 0.99 3.28 -13.32
C VAL A 134 -0.45 3.75 -13.13
N LEU A 135 -1.01 4.53 -14.07
CA LEU A 135 -2.40 4.97 -14.01
C LEU A 135 -3.37 3.77 -14.03
N GLU A 136 -3.12 2.77 -14.87
CA GLU A 136 -3.95 1.56 -14.94
C GLU A 136 -3.82 0.71 -13.67
N ALA A 137 -2.62 0.55 -13.11
CA ALA A 137 -2.43 -0.16 -11.85
C ALA A 137 -3.15 0.55 -10.70
N THR A 138 -3.04 1.89 -10.62
CA THR A 138 -3.75 2.71 -9.64
C THR A 138 -5.26 2.58 -9.79
N ARG A 139 -5.78 2.62 -11.04
CA ARG A 139 -7.21 2.40 -11.30
C ARG A 139 -7.72 1.06 -10.77
N ARG A 140 -6.92 0.02 -10.89
CA ARG A 140 -7.31 -1.34 -10.45
C ARG A 140 -7.30 -1.49 -8.94
N THR A 141 -6.37 -0.84 -8.27
CA THR A 141 -6.18 -0.95 -6.81
C THR A 141 -7.06 0.03 -6.03
N THR A 142 -7.09 1.30 -6.42
CA THR A 142 -7.76 2.37 -5.68
C THR A 142 -9.02 2.92 -6.35
N GLY A 143 -9.32 2.47 -7.59
CA GLY A 143 -10.46 2.97 -8.36
C GLY A 143 -10.11 4.17 -9.25
N TRP A 144 -11.15 4.88 -9.75
CA TRP A 144 -10.99 5.90 -10.77
C TRP A 144 -10.58 7.29 -10.27
N ILE A 145 -10.76 7.59 -8.99
CA ILE A 145 -10.58 8.95 -8.46
C ILE A 145 -9.13 9.41 -8.61
N LEU A 146 -8.17 8.64 -8.09
CA LEU A 146 -6.75 9.01 -8.14
C LEU A 146 -6.19 9.09 -9.57
N PRO A 147 -6.42 8.12 -10.46
CA PRO A 147 -6.00 8.25 -11.85
C PRO A 147 -6.63 9.46 -12.56
N ALA A 148 -7.90 9.76 -12.31
CA ALA A 148 -8.56 10.92 -12.91
C ALA A 148 -7.90 12.22 -12.46
N VAL A 149 -7.61 12.37 -11.18
CA VAL A 149 -6.87 13.53 -10.65
C VAL A 149 -5.49 13.63 -11.31
N ALA A 150 -4.74 12.53 -11.39
CA ALA A 150 -3.43 12.52 -12.03
C ALA A 150 -3.50 12.92 -13.52
N VAL A 151 -4.50 12.40 -14.26
CA VAL A 151 -4.71 12.76 -15.67
C VAL A 151 -5.06 14.24 -15.82
N VAL A 152 -5.86 14.81 -14.92
CA VAL A 152 -6.18 16.25 -14.92
C VAL A 152 -4.91 17.09 -14.76
N PHE A 153 -4.03 16.73 -13.82
CA PHE A 153 -2.77 17.45 -13.63
C PHE A 153 -1.78 17.26 -14.80
N LEU A 154 -1.72 16.07 -15.39
CA LEU A 154 -0.91 15.83 -16.59
C LEU A 154 -1.45 16.64 -17.78
N ALA A 155 -2.76 16.68 -17.95
CA ALA A 155 -3.41 17.51 -18.98
C ALA A 155 -3.17 19.02 -18.72
N TYR A 156 -3.28 19.45 -17.47
CA TYR A 156 -2.94 20.82 -17.07
C TYR A 156 -1.49 21.15 -17.45
N ALA A 157 -0.53 20.28 -17.11
CA ALA A 157 0.87 20.48 -17.45
C ALA A 157 1.11 20.58 -18.96
N GLY A 158 0.43 19.77 -19.78
CA GLY A 158 0.56 19.81 -21.25
C GLY A 158 -0.19 20.96 -21.92
N LEU A 159 -1.38 21.31 -21.43
CA LEU A 159 -2.29 22.27 -22.06
C LEU A 159 -2.20 23.68 -21.48
N GLY A 160 -1.24 23.98 -20.63
CA GLY A 160 -1.13 25.24 -19.91
C GLY A 160 -1.19 26.51 -20.75
N ALA A 161 -0.69 26.47 -22.00
CA ALA A 161 -0.72 27.59 -22.93
C ALA A 161 -2.12 27.92 -23.45
N TRP A 162 -3.09 26.99 -23.34
CA TRP A 162 -4.47 27.13 -23.81
C TRP A 162 -5.44 27.57 -22.72
N LEU A 163 -4.96 27.68 -21.49
CA LEU A 163 -5.80 28.01 -20.34
C LEU A 163 -5.92 29.49 -20.14
N PRO A 164 -7.09 29.98 -19.66
CA PRO A 164 -7.28 31.40 -19.36
C PRO A 164 -6.48 31.79 -18.09
N PRO A 165 -6.08 33.09 -17.96
CA PRO A 165 -5.50 33.59 -16.71
C PRO A 165 -6.49 33.39 -15.53
N PRO A 166 -6.02 33.10 -14.33
CA PRO A 166 -4.62 33.01 -13.85
C PRO A 166 -3.93 31.66 -14.06
N TRP A 167 -4.58 30.69 -14.73
CA TRP A 167 -4.15 29.31 -14.87
C TRP A 167 -3.19 29.07 -16.03
N THR A 168 -2.96 30.12 -16.85
CA THR A 168 -2.11 30.01 -18.03
C THR A 168 -0.62 29.86 -17.66
N HIS A 169 0.07 28.96 -18.35
CA HIS A 169 1.52 28.78 -18.32
C HIS A 169 2.02 28.27 -19.67
N GLN A 170 3.34 28.19 -19.86
CA GLN A 170 3.93 27.85 -21.17
C GLN A 170 3.51 26.48 -21.73
N GLY A 171 3.02 25.58 -20.89
CA GLY A 171 2.81 24.17 -21.24
C GLY A 171 4.13 23.40 -21.35
N TYR A 172 4.06 22.09 -21.19
CA TYR A 172 5.23 21.22 -21.32
C TYR A 172 5.00 20.22 -22.46
N GLY A 173 5.99 20.07 -23.33
CA GLY A 173 5.98 19.03 -24.37
C GLY A 173 6.07 17.62 -23.76
N LEU A 174 5.73 16.63 -24.57
CA LEU A 174 5.77 15.24 -24.16
C LEU A 174 7.19 14.80 -23.72
N ASP A 175 8.20 15.27 -24.41
CA ASP A 175 9.61 15.09 -24.10
C ASP A 175 9.95 15.50 -22.66
N ARG A 176 9.54 16.71 -22.28
CA ARG A 176 9.80 17.26 -20.96
C ARG A 176 8.99 16.58 -19.87
N LEU A 177 7.71 16.26 -20.17
CA LEU A 177 6.86 15.50 -19.24
C LEU A 177 7.42 14.10 -18.99
N VAL A 178 7.84 13.39 -20.02
CA VAL A 178 8.41 12.07 -19.90
C VAL A 178 9.78 12.12 -19.21
N GLY A 179 10.65 13.05 -19.59
CA GLY A 179 11.93 13.26 -18.94
C GLY A 179 11.76 13.42 -17.42
N HIS A 180 10.87 14.30 -16.99
CA HIS A 180 10.59 14.53 -15.58
C HIS A 180 9.93 13.33 -14.90
N MET A 181 8.88 12.74 -15.50
CA MET A 181 8.09 11.69 -14.86
C MET A 181 8.79 10.33 -14.80
N TYR A 182 9.56 9.97 -15.83
CA TYR A 182 10.10 8.64 -15.99
C TYR A 182 11.61 8.54 -15.78
N MET A 183 12.37 9.61 -16.06
CA MET A 183 13.84 9.53 -16.08
C MET A 183 14.49 10.19 -14.85
N THR A 184 13.74 10.99 -14.07
CA THR A 184 14.26 11.63 -12.86
C THR A 184 13.72 11.00 -11.57
N LEU A 185 14.30 11.42 -10.44
CA LEU A 185 13.85 11.03 -9.10
C LEU A 185 12.75 11.95 -8.54
N GLU A 186 12.12 12.77 -9.38
CA GLU A 186 11.10 13.75 -8.96
C GLU A 186 9.68 13.35 -9.42
N GLY A 187 9.55 12.60 -10.50
CA GLY A 187 8.27 12.14 -11.05
C GLY A 187 7.74 10.87 -10.38
N ILE A 188 7.52 9.83 -11.19
CA ILE A 188 7.05 8.51 -10.72
C ILE A 188 8.00 7.93 -9.67
N PHE A 189 9.30 8.10 -9.88
CA PHE A 189 10.35 7.63 -8.96
C PHE A 189 10.66 8.63 -7.84
N GLY A 190 9.75 9.54 -7.52
CA GLY A 190 9.88 10.52 -6.46
C GLY A 190 9.73 9.93 -5.05
N THR A 191 9.52 10.82 -4.08
CA THR A 191 9.46 10.51 -2.65
C THR A 191 8.47 9.40 -2.30
N ALA A 192 7.31 9.34 -2.96
CA ALA A 192 6.30 8.32 -2.66
C ALA A 192 6.80 6.90 -2.97
N VAL A 193 7.46 6.69 -4.12
CA VAL A 193 8.06 5.39 -4.47
C VAL A 193 9.28 5.11 -3.62
N ASP A 194 10.07 6.13 -3.28
CA ASP A 194 11.22 5.99 -2.38
C ASP A 194 10.83 5.43 -1.02
N VAL A 195 9.93 6.12 -0.34
CA VAL A 195 9.43 5.71 0.98
C VAL A 195 8.77 4.33 0.91
N SER A 196 8.05 4.03 -0.19
CA SER A 196 7.43 2.72 -0.39
C SER A 196 8.47 1.61 -0.55
N ALA A 197 9.56 1.87 -1.29
CA ALA A 197 10.62 0.91 -1.58
C ALA A 197 11.60 0.72 -0.42
N THR A 198 11.73 1.69 0.49
CA THR A 198 12.67 1.64 1.61
C THR A 198 12.00 1.33 2.93
N LEU A 199 11.00 2.09 3.33
CA LEU A 199 10.39 2.00 4.65
C LEU A 199 9.12 1.16 4.67
N ILE A 200 8.14 1.47 3.80
CA ILE A 200 6.82 0.83 3.85
C ILE A 200 6.93 -0.67 3.58
N ILE A 201 7.76 -1.10 2.62
CA ILE A 201 7.93 -2.53 2.33
C ILE A 201 8.51 -3.28 3.54
N LEU A 202 9.49 -2.71 4.24
CA LEU A 202 10.10 -3.33 5.41
C LEU A 202 9.09 -3.43 6.56
N PHE A 203 8.30 -2.38 6.78
CA PHE A 203 7.22 -2.41 7.77
C PHE A 203 6.11 -3.40 7.41
N THR A 204 5.78 -3.54 6.13
CA THR A 204 4.81 -4.55 5.67
C THR A 204 5.32 -5.96 5.94
N ILE A 205 6.61 -6.23 5.69
CA ILE A 205 7.24 -7.52 6.00
C ILE A 205 7.22 -7.76 7.51
N TYR A 206 7.62 -6.76 8.32
CA TYR A 206 7.60 -6.84 9.77
C TYR A 206 6.19 -7.11 10.31
N GLY A 207 5.17 -6.38 9.81
CA GLY A 207 3.78 -6.58 10.17
C GLY A 207 3.27 -7.99 9.85
N ALA A 208 3.65 -8.53 8.68
CA ALA A 208 3.33 -9.90 8.31
C ALA A 208 3.96 -10.93 9.27
N PHE A 209 5.23 -10.75 9.63
CA PHE A 209 5.88 -11.61 10.63
C PHE A 209 5.16 -11.57 11.98
N LEU A 210 4.79 -10.39 12.47
CA LEU A 210 4.04 -10.24 13.72
C LEU A 210 2.68 -10.91 13.64
N GLN A 211 1.97 -10.76 12.52
CA GLN A 211 0.67 -11.39 12.34
C GLN A 211 0.74 -12.92 12.38
N PHE A 212 1.73 -13.52 11.71
CA PHE A 212 1.87 -14.97 11.63
C PHE A 212 2.61 -15.58 12.83
N SER A 213 3.36 -14.80 13.61
CA SER A 213 4.03 -15.26 14.84
C SER A 213 3.09 -15.49 16.03
N GLY A 214 1.82 -15.08 15.91
CA GLY A 214 0.85 -15.12 17.01
C GLY A 214 0.92 -13.89 17.94
N ALA A 215 1.70 -12.86 17.60
CA ALA A 215 1.80 -11.64 18.38
C ALA A 215 0.43 -10.95 18.55
N GLY A 216 -0.46 -11.03 17.55
CA GLY A 216 -1.80 -10.51 17.67
C GLY A 216 -2.59 -11.13 18.84
N LYS A 217 -2.54 -12.45 18.98
CA LYS A 217 -3.15 -13.13 20.11
C LYS A 217 -2.50 -12.72 21.43
N PHE A 218 -1.18 -12.66 21.46
CA PHE A 218 -0.44 -12.21 22.64
C PHE A 218 -0.85 -10.82 23.09
N TYR A 219 -0.97 -9.86 22.16
CA TYR A 219 -1.39 -8.49 22.49
C TYR A 219 -2.81 -8.43 23.03
N ILE A 220 -3.72 -9.23 22.50
CA ILE A 220 -5.09 -9.34 23.02
C ILE A 220 -5.05 -9.93 24.44
N ASP A 221 -4.40 -11.07 24.65
CA ASP A 221 -4.32 -11.75 25.94
C ASP A 221 -3.61 -10.86 26.99
N PHE A 222 -2.54 -10.18 26.61
CA PHE A 222 -1.85 -9.19 27.44
C PHE A 222 -2.75 -8.03 27.85
N SER A 223 -3.50 -7.45 26.90
CA SER A 223 -4.42 -6.35 27.19
C SER A 223 -5.51 -6.77 28.18
N PHE A 224 -6.01 -8.00 28.04
CA PHE A 224 -6.97 -8.57 29.01
C PHE A 224 -6.34 -8.78 30.39
N SER A 225 -5.13 -9.27 30.46
CA SER A 225 -4.42 -9.47 31.72
C SER A 225 -4.09 -8.15 32.41
N ALA A 226 -3.66 -7.15 31.65
CA ALA A 226 -3.26 -5.84 32.17
C ALA A 226 -4.43 -4.98 32.64
N MET A 227 -5.57 -5.06 31.95
CA MET A 227 -6.74 -4.20 32.20
C MET A 227 -7.93 -4.96 32.81
N GLY A 228 -7.85 -6.28 32.93
CA GLY A 228 -8.96 -7.14 33.42
C GLY A 228 -9.30 -6.95 34.89
N GLY A 229 -10.49 -7.39 35.26
CA GLY A 229 -10.93 -7.46 36.66
C GLY A 229 -11.93 -6.40 37.14
N LYS A 230 -12.26 -5.37 36.32
CA LYS A 230 -13.29 -4.38 36.64
C LYS A 230 -14.40 -4.37 35.58
N PRO A 231 -15.66 -4.07 35.93
CA PRO A 231 -16.77 -4.00 34.96
C PRO A 231 -16.52 -3.01 33.81
N THR A 232 -15.78 -1.93 34.08
CA THR A 232 -15.40 -0.89 33.09
C THR A 232 -14.15 -1.23 32.28
N SER A 233 -13.54 -2.38 32.52
CA SER A 233 -12.25 -2.74 31.90
C SER A 233 -12.39 -3.17 30.45
N ALA A 234 -13.56 -3.67 30.03
CA ALA A 234 -13.74 -4.22 28.69
C ALA A 234 -13.40 -3.21 27.58
N GLY A 235 -13.95 -1.99 27.67
CA GLY A 235 -13.63 -0.91 26.72
C GLY A 235 -12.15 -0.55 26.71
N ARG A 236 -11.53 -0.38 27.88
CA ARG A 236 -10.10 -0.07 27.99
C ARG A 236 -9.22 -1.18 27.44
N THR A 237 -9.58 -2.44 27.67
CA THR A 237 -8.89 -3.60 27.12
C THR A 237 -8.94 -3.61 25.61
N VAL A 238 -10.12 -3.35 25.03
CA VAL A 238 -10.30 -3.27 23.58
C VAL A 238 -9.48 -2.13 23.00
N THR A 239 -9.47 -0.96 23.63
CA THR A 239 -8.66 0.18 23.20
C THR A 239 -7.16 -0.17 23.22
N LEU A 240 -6.65 -0.71 24.33
CA LEU A 240 -5.25 -1.10 24.43
C LEU A 240 -4.87 -2.17 23.39
N ALA A 241 -5.73 -3.18 23.21
CA ALA A 241 -5.54 -4.22 22.20
C ALA A 241 -5.53 -3.64 20.78
N SER A 242 -6.38 -2.65 20.49
CA SER A 242 -6.40 -1.94 19.21
C SER A 242 -5.07 -1.25 18.92
N PHE A 243 -4.53 -0.52 19.89
CA PHE A 243 -3.24 0.16 19.73
C PHE A 243 -2.09 -0.82 19.52
N LEU A 244 -2.01 -1.88 20.31
CA LEU A 244 -0.94 -2.87 20.21
C LEU A 244 -1.01 -3.69 18.91
N LEU A 245 -2.22 -3.97 18.42
CA LEU A 245 -2.43 -4.76 17.21
C LEU A 245 -2.31 -3.89 15.95
N GLY A 246 -2.78 -2.65 16.01
CA GLY A 246 -2.92 -1.78 14.87
C GLY A 246 -1.62 -1.22 14.35
N GLY A 247 -0.68 -0.88 15.23
CA GLY A 247 0.64 -0.40 14.84
C GLY A 247 1.33 -1.34 13.83
N PRO A 248 1.51 -2.62 14.17
CA PRO A 248 2.12 -3.60 13.25
C PRO A 248 1.28 -3.89 12.00
N SER A 249 -0.05 -3.77 12.06
CA SER A 249 -0.92 -4.07 10.91
C SER A 249 -0.91 -2.96 9.86
N GLY A 250 -0.64 -1.71 10.26
CA GLY A 250 -0.68 -0.53 9.40
C GLY A 250 -2.06 -0.21 8.81
N SER A 251 -3.11 -0.98 9.16
CA SER A 251 -4.47 -0.85 8.63
C SER A 251 -5.47 -0.78 9.77
N GLY A 252 -6.12 0.37 9.93
CA GLY A 252 -7.16 0.56 10.93
C GLY A 252 -8.38 -0.32 10.68
N VAL A 253 -8.72 -0.56 9.43
CA VAL A 253 -9.84 -1.44 9.05
C VAL A 253 -9.52 -2.88 9.37
N ALA A 254 -8.36 -3.39 8.98
CA ALA A 254 -7.94 -4.74 9.32
C ALA A 254 -7.90 -4.95 10.85
N THR A 255 -7.43 -3.96 11.61
CA THR A 255 -7.41 -3.96 13.06
C THR A 255 -8.82 -3.98 13.64
N THR A 256 -9.72 -3.10 13.18
CA THR A 256 -11.12 -3.03 13.61
C THR A 256 -11.84 -4.35 13.38
N VAL A 257 -11.65 -4.96 12.22
CA VAL A 257 -12.31 -6.21 11.84
C VAL A 257 -11.77 -7.39 12.64
N THR A 258 -10.44 -7.52 12.74
CA THR A 258 -9.79 -8.61 13.46
C THR A 258 -10.14 -8.57 14.96
N LEU A 259 -10.01 -7.41 15.58
CA LEU A 259 -10.34 -7.22 16.98
C LEU A 259 -11.85 -7.30 17.22
N GLY A 260 -12.66 -6.78 16.30
CA GLY A 260 -14.11 -6.80 16.38
C GLY A 260 -14.69 -8.21 16.43
N ALA A 261 -14.11 -9.15 15.70
CA ALA A 261 -14.52 -10.55 15.74
C ALA A 261 -14.40 -11.17 17.15
N VAL A 262 -13.40 -10.74 17.93
CA VAL A 262 -13.15 -11.22 19.29
C VAL A 262 -13.83 -10.36 20.33
N ALA A 263 -13.74 -9.04 20.19
CA ALA A 263 -14.15 -8.09 21.23
C ALA A 263 -15.64 -7.74 21.21
N ALA A 264 -16.31 -7.73 20.05
CA ALA A 264 -17.72 -7.36 19.98
C ALA A 264 -18.64 -8.27 20.82
N PRO A 265 -18.50 -9.62 20.81
CA PRO A 265 -19.28 -10.50 21.69
C PRO A 265 -19.00 -10.25 23.16
N MET A 266 -17.77 -9.87 23.49
CA MET A 266 -17.36 -9.61 24.86
C MET A 266 -17.92 -8.28 25.36
N LEU A 267 -17.85 -7.21 24.57
CA LEU A 267 -18.43 -5.91 24.87
C LEU A 267 -19.95 -6.04 25.10
N ALA A 268 -20.64 -6.82 24.26
CA ALA A 268 -22.07 -7.11 24.41
C ALA A 268 -22.39 -7.81 25.76
N LYS A 269 -21.54 -8.76 26.20
CA LYS A 269 -21.74 -9.45 27.51
C LYS A 269 -21.61 -8.51 28.70
N VAL A 270 -20.88 -7.41 28.58
CA VAL A 270 -20.72 -6.40 29.65
C VAL A 270 -21.69 -5.22 29.51
N GLY A 271 -22.64 -5.30 28.58
CA GLY A 271 -23.74 -4.35 28.45
C GLY A 271 -23.54 -3.21 27.47
N TYR A 272 -22.49 -3.24 26.64
CA TYR A 272 -22.33 -2.30 25.52
C TYR A 272 -23.39 -2.55 24.44
N SER A 273 -24.04 -1.49 23.95
CA SER A 273 -24.87 -1.55 22.76
C SER A 273 -24.01 -1.87 21.50
N LYS A 274 -24.67 -2.27 20.42
CA LYS A 274 -23.97 -2.55 19.15
C LYS A 274 -23.28 -1.31 18.60
N GLU A 275 -23.92 -0.16 18.77
CA GLU A 275 -23.45 1.16 18.33
C GLU A 275 -22.21 1.59 19.13
N GLU A 276 -22.25 1.44 20.45
CA GLU A 276 -21.12 1.77 21.33
C GLU A 276 -19.93 0.85 21.07
N ALA A 277 -20.18 -0.46 20.96
CA ALA A 277 -19.13 -1.43 20.63
C ALA A 277 -18.51 -1.17 19.27
N GLY A 278 -19.33 -0.89 18.26
CA GLY A 278 -18.89 -0.53 16.90
C GLY A 278 -18.08 0.76 16.88
N GLY A 279 -18.55 1.79 17.57
CA GLY A 279 -17.85 3.07 17.70
C GLY A 279 -16.50 2.94 18.40
N LEU A 280 -16.44 2.16 19.49
CA LEU A 280 -15.20 1.90 20.22
C LEU A 280 -14.16 1.15 19.35
N LEU A 281 -14.60 0.14 18.61
CA LEU A 281 -13.75 -0.64 17.72
C LEU A 281 -13.25 0.21 16.55
N ALA A 282 -14.10 1.03 15.94
CA ALA A 282 -13.71 1.93 14.87
C ALA A 282 -12.72 3.01 15.35
N ALA A 283 -12.98 3.61 16.51
CA ALA A 283 -12.06 4.57 17.12
C ALA A 283 -10.72 3.94 17.48
N GLY A 284 -10.74 2.69 18.01
CA GLY A 284 -9.54 1.93 18.28
C GLY A 284 -8.71 1.63 17.01
N GLY A 285 -9.38 1.25 15.92
CA GLY A 285 -8.72 1.03 14.62
C GLY A 285 -8.09 2.29 14.06
N LEU A 286 -8.77 3.45 14.12
CA LEU A 286 -8.21 4.74 13.72
C LEU A 286 -7.04 5.14 14.64
N GLY A 287 -7.23 5.04 15.97
CA GLY A 287 -6.19 5.37 16.93
C GLY A 287 -4.90 4.56 16.74
N ALA A 288 -5.04 3.33 16.29
CA ALA A 288 -3.89 2.47 16.02
C ALA A 288 -2.99 2.97 14.88
N ILE A 289 -3.54 3.73 13.92
CA ILE A 289 -2.77 4.27 12.79
C ILE A 289 -2.00 5.54 13.20
N ILE A 290 -2.54 6.31 14.15
CA ILE A 290 -1.99 7.60 14.59
C ILE A 290 -1.27 7.51 15.94
N SER A 291 -1.09 6.31 16.50
CA SER A 291 -0.49 6.16 17.82
C SER A 291 0.93 5.62 17.76
N PRO A 292 1.86 6.25 18.51
CA PRO A 292 3.20 5.70 18.70
C PRO A 292 3.16 4.25 19.26
N PRO A 293 4.15 3.39 18.97
CA PRO A 293 5.43 3.69 18.33
C PRO A 293 5.41 3.57 16.81
N VAL A 294 4.34 3.08 16.21
CA VAL A 294 4.27 2.86 14.76
C VAL A 294 3.05 3.60 14.20
N LEU A 295 3.33 4.74 13.65
CA LEU A 295 2.35 5.52 12.89
C LEU A 295 2.12 4.86 11.53
N GLY A 296 0.98 5.11 10.91
CA GLY A 296 0.70 4.62 9.55
C GLY A 296 1.72 5.11 8.51
N ALA A 297 1.64 4.56 7.29
CA ALA A 297 2.56 4.89 6.19
C ALA A 297 2.70 6.40 5.91
N ALA A 298 1.68 7.19 6.23
CA ALA A 298 1.69 8.65 6.08
C ALA A 298 2.81 9.33 6.88
N ALA A 299 3.14 8.83 8.07
CA ALA A 299 4.19 9.41 8.90
C ALA A 299 5.58 9.32 8.26
N PHE A 300 5.85 8.25 7.51
CA PHE A 300 7.11 8.13 6.75
C PHE A 300 7.17 9.15 5.63
N LEU A 301 6.05 9.40 4.95
CA LEU A 301 5.96 10.45 3.92
C LEU A 301 6.15 11.84 4.53
N ILE A 302 5.54 12.11 5.68
CA ILE A 302 5.71 13.38 6.41
C ILE A 302 7.18 13.59 6.77
N ALA A 303 7.83 12.59 7.37
CA ALA A 303 9.24 12.65 7.73
C ALA A 303 10.12 12.99 6.52
N GLU A 304 9.87 12.33 5.38
CA GLU A 304 10.64 12.55 4.16
C GLU A 304 10.35 13.91 3.50
N PHE A 305 9.11 14.36 3.45
CA PHE A 305 8.77 15.67 2.89
C PHE A 305 9.31 16.82 3.72
N LEU A 306 9.26 16.70 5.04
CA LEU A 306 9.77 17.71 5.95
C LEU A 306 11.28 17.59 6.20
N LYS A 307 11.93 16.51 5.72
CA LYS A 307 13.35 16.20 5.97
C LYS A 307 13.71 16.19 7.46
N ILE A 308 12.80 15.65 8.27
CA ILE A 308 13.00 15.47 9.73
C ILE A 308 13.05 13.97 10.03
N SER A 309 13.55 13.64 11.22
CA SER A 309 13.59 12.24 11.63
C SER A 309 12.17 11.69 11.89
N TYR A 310 11.97 10.40 11.67
CA TYR A 310 10.71 9.75 12.03
C TYR A 310 10.39 9.89 13.53
N LEU A 311 11.41 9.92 14.40
CA LEU A 311 11.23 10.14 15.83
C LEU A 311 10.71 11.55 16.16
N ASP A 312 11.05 12.55 15.35
CA ASP A 312 10.51 13.90 15.51
C ASP A 312 9.05 13.96 15.08
N VAL A 313 8.65 13.22 14.04
CA VAL A 313 7.23 13.08 13.67
C VAL A 313 6.45 12.46 14.83
N ILE A 314 6.94 11.37 15.42
CA ILE A 314 6.30 10.72 16.59
C ILE A 314 6.15 11.68 17.78
N ARG A 315 7.08 12.62 17.98
CA ARG A 315 7.01 13.60 19.09
C ARG A 315 6.02 14.73 18.85
N LEU A 316 5.68 15.00 17.58
CA LEU A 316 4.75 16.06 17.20
C LEU A 316 3.30 15.61 17.23
N GLU A 317 3.03 14.31 17.21
CA GLU A 317 1.71 13.70 17.39
C GLU A 317 1.41 13.36 18.86
#